data_aaa63001327e12f0a84f6d0cc0d72474
#
_entry.id   aaa63001327e12f0a84f6d0cc0d72474
#
_cell.length_a   1.000
_cell.length_b   1.000
_cell.length_c   1.000
_cell.angle_alpha   90.00
_cell.angle_beta   90.00
_cell.angle_gamma   90.00
#
_symmetry.space_group_name_H-M   'P 1'
#
loop_
_entity.id
_entity.type
_entity.pdbx_description
1 polymer ?
#
loop_
_entity_poly.entity_id
_entity_poly.type
_entity_poly.pdbx_seq_one_letter_code
_entity_poly.pdbx_strand_id
1 'polypeptide(L)'
;MFTRTIAASLLLATAFAAPALAQPDRKTDEIFKDVSEKVLSYPQFTIFDDVSAAIEGGVVTLVGKVTMPFKRNDIEKRIAKVAGVSRVDNRIAVLPVSQFDDELRYSVARAIYGSSAFWQYASMSNPPIHIVVERGRITLTGVVASEVERMLARSLATSFNAFSVKSDLKTDAEMKAVLEGKGTS
;
A
#
# COMPACT_ATOMS: atom_id res chain seq x y z
N MET A 1 62.69 -52.86 -24.01
CA MET A 1 61.96 -52.47 -22.83
C MET A 1 61.32 -51.13 -23.14
N PHE A 2 60.03 -51.14 -23.45
CA PHE A 2 59.27 -49.91 -23.89
C PHE A 2 58.46 -49.35 -22.72
N THR A 3 58.79 -48.19 -22.23
CA THR A 3 58.03 -47.46 -21.22
C THR A 3 56.99 -46.57 -21.94
N ARG A 4 55.71 -46.87 -21.75
CA ARG A 4 54.59 -46.09 -22.23
C ARG A 4 54.21 -45.04 -21.20
N THR A 5 54.42 -43.75 -21.53
CA THR A 5 53.92 -42.62 -20.78
C THR A 5 52.45 -42.35 -21.16
N ILE A 6 51.56 -42.37 -20.19
CA ILE A 6 50.15 -42.01 -20.33
C ILE A 6 50.01 -40.51 -20.05
N ALA A 7 49.64 -39.72 -21.05
CA ALA A 7 49.30 -38.31 -20.89
C ALA A 7 47.83 -38.18 -20.42
N ALA A 8 47.65 -37.68 -19.20
CA ALA A 8 46.35 -37.36 -18.67
C ALA A 8 45.94 -35.96 -19.18
N SER A 9 44.94 -35.90 -20.05
CA SER A 9 44.34 -34.64 -20.50
C SER A 9 43.38 -34.09 -19.45
N LEU A 10 43.73 -32.96 -18.83
CA LEU A 10 42.92 -32.22 -17.88
C LEU A 10 41.92 -31.33 -18.67
N LEU A 11 40.65 -31.76 -18.70
CA LEU A 11 39.54 -30.95 -19.25
C LEU A 11 39.19 -29.85 -18.25
N LEU A 12 39.58 -28.60 -18.61
CA LEU A 12 39.20 -27.39 -17.86
C LEU A 12 37.77 -27.02 -18.24
N ALA A 13 36.79 -27.32 -17.40
CA ALA A 13 35.41 -26.86 -17.57
C ALA A 13 35.33 -25.39 -17.18
N THR A 14 35.30 -24.51 -18.16
CA THR A 14 34.98 -23.08 -17.96
C THR A 14 33.48 -22.95 -17.72
N ALA A 15 33.09 -22.74 -16.45
CA ALA A 15 31.73 -22.36 -16.11
C ALA A 15 31.45 -20.96 -16.66
N PHE A 16 30.67 -20.87 -17.72
CA PHE A 16 30.07 -19.60 -18.15
C PHE A 16 29.09 -19.14 -17.09
N ALA A 17 29.50 -18.22 -16.22
CA ALA A 17 28.59 -17.46 -15.40
C ALA A 17 27.79 -16.54 -16.35
N ALA A 18 26.52 -16.88 -16.56
CA ALA A 18 25.61 -15.98 -17.27
C ALA A 18 25.56 -14.64 -16.50
N PRO A 19 25.72 -13.48 -17.18
CA PRO A 19 25.55 -12.20 -16.51
C PRO A 19 24.11 -12.14 -15.97
N ALA A 20 23.97 -11.98 -14.65
CA ALA A 20 22.72 -11.62 -14.05
C ALA A 20 22.30 -10.30 -14.75
N LEU A 21 21.17 -10.33 -15.46
CA LEU A 21 20.59 -9.15 -16.06
C LEU A 21 20.30 -8.17 -14.92
N ALA A 22 21.18 -7.20 -14.74
CA ALA A 22 20.96 -6.10 -13.81
C ALA A 22 19.66 -5.44 -14.24
N GLN A 23 18.65 -5.47 -13.36
CA GLN A 23 17.43 -4.71 -13.60
C GLN A 23 17.81 -3.23 -13.74
N PRO A 24 17.22 -2.51 -14.71
CA PRO A 24 17.52 -1.09 -14.85
C PRO A 24 17.25 -0.38 -13.53
N ASP A 25 18.19 0.49 -13.13
CA ASP A 25 18.11 1.26 -11.88
C ASP A 25 16.98 2.30 -12.03
N ARG A 26 15.75 1.86 -11.74
CA ARG A 26 14.58 2.73 -11.81
C ARG A 26 14.57 3.66 -10.61
N LYS A 27 14.19 4.92 -10.86
CA LYS A 27 14.03 5.89 -9.77
C LYS A 27 12.96 5.42 -8.79
N THR A 28 13.21 5.59 -7.50
CA THR A 28 12.29 5.22 -6.42
C THR A 28 10.88 5.75 -6.63
N ASP A 29 10.75 6.97 -7.15
CA ASP A 29 9.46 7.63 -7.42
C ASP A 29 8.64 6.90 -8.50
N GLU A 30 9.31 6.36 -9.54
CA GLU A 30 8.64 5.57 -10.59
C GLU A 30 8.12 4.26 -10.02
N ILE A 31 8.92 3.58 -9.19
CA ILE A 31 8.51 2.35 -8.53
C ILE A 31 7.34 2.64 -7.58
N PHE A 32 7.41 3.74 -6.81
CA PHE A 32 6.34 4.13 -5.90
C PHE A 32 5.01 4.38 -6.65
N LYS A 33 5.07 5.07 -7.79
CA LYS A 33 3.89 5.30 -8.62
C LYS A 33 3.27 3.99 -9.10
N ASP A 34 4.08 3.08 -9.64
CA ASP A 34 3.61 1.79 -10.13
C ASP A 34 3.06 0.91 -8.99
N VAL A 35 3.70 0.91 -7.83
CA VAL A 35 3.23 0.22 -6.61
C VAL A 35 1.86 0.77 -6.20
N SER A 36 1.72 2.09 -6.12
CA SER A 36 0.45 2.74 -5.76
C SER A 36 -0.66 2.39 -6.76
N GLU A 37 -0.37 2.44 -8.06
CA GLU A 37 -1.32 2.05 -9.11
C GLU A 37 -1.74 0.58 -8.98
N LYS A 38 -0.81 -0.32 -8.67
CA LYS A 38 -1.13 -1.76 -8.48
C LYS A 38 -2.01 -2.03 -7.27
N VAL A 39 -1.90 -1.25 -6.19
CA VAL A 39 -2.80 -1.33 -5.04
C VAL A 39 -4.17 -0.76 -5.41
N LEU A 40 -4.23 0.46 -5.95
CA LEU A 40 -5.47 1.15 -6.27
C LEU A 40 -6.27 0.47 -7.40
N SER A 41 -5.59 -0.20 -8.35
CA SER A 41 -6.23 -0.98 -9.41
C SER A 41 -6.66 -2.38 -8.96
N TYR A 42 -6.45 -2.76 -7.70
CA TYR A 42 -6.90 -4.05 -7.19
C TYR A 42 -8.41 -4.02 -6.92
N PRO A 43 -9.24 -4.82 -7.65
CA PRO A 43 -10.70 -4.70 -7.57
C PRO A 43 -11.31 -4.99 -6.20
N GLN A 44 -10.58 -5.70 -5.34
CA GLN A 44 -11.02 -6.01 -3.97
C GLN A 44 -10.51 -5.00 -2.94
N PHE A 45 -9.69 -4.01 -3.36
CA PHE A 45 -9.28 -2.92 -2.49
C PHE A 45 -10.46 -1.96 -2.31
N THR A 46 -10.83 -1.68 -1.07
CA THR A 46 -12.02 -0.92 -0.76
C THR A 46 -11.70 0.26 0.17
N ILE A 47 -12.64 1.15 0.35
CA ILE A 47 -12.54 2.24 1.33
C ILE A 47 -12.35 1.78 2.78
N PHE A 48 -12.50 0.50 3.06
CA PHE A 48 -12.30 -0.10 4.39
C PHE A 48 -10.91 -0.72 4.57
N ASP A 49 -10.09 -0.66 3.53
CA ASP A 49 -8.71 -1.10 3.56
C ASP A 49 -7.79 0.12 3.55
N ASP A 50 -6.65 0.05 4.20
CA ASP A 50 -5.61 1.07 4.19
C ASP A 50 -4.26 0.41 4.03
N VAL A 51 -3.51 0.79 2.99
CA VAL A 51 -2.18 0.22 2.71
C VAL A 51 -1.24 1.33 2.28
N SER A 52 -0.13 1.41 2.97
CA SER A 52 0.98 2.32 2.67
C SER A 52 2.22 1.53 2.29
N ALA A 53 3.05 2.11 1.43
CA ALA A 53 4.30 1.52 0.98
C ALA A 53 5.49 2.45 1.25
N ALA A 54 6.60 1.88 1.70
CA ALA A 54 7.91 2.52 1.72
C ALA A 54 8.85 1.72 0.81
N ILE A 55 9.72 2.42 0.07
CA ILE A 55 10.61 1.80 -0.92
C ILE A 55 12.04 2.22 -0.65
N GLU A 56 12.91 1.24 -0.43
CA GLU A 56 14.33 1.45 -0.21
C GLU A 56 15.14 0.39 -0.97
N GLY A 57 16.00 0.79 -1.89
CA GLY A 57 16.86 -0.12 -2.63
C GLY A 57 16.13 -1.25 -3.37
N GLY A 58 14.92 -0.99 -3.89
CA GLY A 58 14.06 -1.98 -4.55
C GLY A 58 13.31 -2.91 -3.58
N VAL A 59 13.48 -2.75 -2.27
CA VAL A 59 12.68 -3.44 -1.26
C VAL A 59 11.43 -2.61 -0.97
N VAL A 60 10.25 -3.20 -1.13
CA VAL A 60 8.96 -2.56 -0.82
C VAL A 60 8.44 -3.08 0.52
N THR A 61 8.37 -2.22 1.52
CA THR A 61 7.74 -2.52 2.80
C THR A 61 6.28 -2.06 2.75
N LEU A 62 5.35 -3.01 2.89
CA LEU A 62 3.91 -2.74 2.93
C LEU A 62 3.43 -2.75 4.38
N VAL A 63 2.74 -1.71 4.79
CA VAL A 63 2.11 -1.60 6.11
C VAL A 63 0.66 -1.16 5.96
N GLY A 64 -0.16 -1.44 6.97
CA GLY A 64 -1.56 -1.04 6.98
C GLY A 64 -2.50 -2.16 7.40
N LYS A 65 -3.76 -2.05 7.01
CA LYS A 65 -4.81 -2.98 7.43
C LYS A 65 -5.76 -3.28 6.28
N VAL A 66 -6.15 -4.55 6.16
CA VAL A 66 -7.14 -5.01 5.18
C VAL A 66 -8.24 -5.81 5.86
N THR A 67 -9.42 -5.80 5.26
CA THR A 67 -10.62 -6.47 5.79
C THR A 67 -10.58 -7.99 5.64
N MET A 68 -9.80 -8.52 4.69
CA MET A 68 -9.78 -9.96 4.38
C MET A 68 -8.36 -10.50 4.21
N PRO A 69 -8.05 -11.72 4.70
CA PRO A 69 -6.71 -12.30 4.62
C PRO A 69 -6.17 -12.44 3.19
N PHE A 70 -7.02 -12.78 2.22
CA PHE A 70 -6.59 -12.96 0.84
C PHE A 70 -6.09 -11.66 0.20
N LYS A 71 -6.65 -10.49 0.59
CA LYS A 71 -6.21 -9.17 0.10
C LYS A 71 -4.73 -8.91 0.39
N ARG A 72 -4.28 -9.25 1.61
CA ARG A 72 -2.88 -9.15 2.01
C ARG A 72 -1.97 -9.90 1.04
N ASN A 73 -2.31 -11.16 0.75
CA ASN A 73 -1.51 -12.02 -0.12
C ASN A 73 -1.57 -11.58 -1.59
N ASP A 74 -2.73 -11.12 -2.05
CA ASP A 74 -2.92 -10.67 -3.43
C ASP A 74 -2.20 -9.35 -3.69
N ILE A 75 -2.22 -8.41 -2.75
CA ILE A 75 -1.46 -7.16 -2.85
C ILE A 75 0.04 -7.47 -2.95
N GLU A 76 0.58 -8.34 -2.07
CA GLU A 76 1.98 -8.76 -2.13
C GLU A 76 2.36 -9.32 -3.50
N LYS A 77 1.57 -10.28 -4.02
CA LYS A 77 1.80 -10.90 -5.33
C LYS A 77 1.76 -9.89 -6.49
N ARG A 78 0.92 -8.87 -6.38
CA ARG A 78 0.81 -7.79 -7.38
C ARG A 78 2.02 -6.89 -7.36
N ILE A 79 2.47 -6.51 -6.15
CA ILE A 79 3.62 -5.63 -5.96
C ILE A 79 4.93 -6.34 -6.34
N ALA A 80 5.07 -7.63 -6.04
CA ALA A 80 6.25 -8.42 -6.44
C ALA A 80 6.47 -8.48 -7.97
N LYS A 81 5.46 -8.15 -8.78
CA LYS A 81 5.54 -8.11 -10.24
C LYS A 81 5.90 -6.73 -10.80
N VAL A 82 6.04 -5.71 -9.95
CA VAL A 82 6.41 -4.36 -10.37
C VAL A 82 7.89 -4.33 -10.74
N ALA A 83 8.21 -3.79 -11.88
CA ALA A 83 9.58 -3.67 -12.34
C ALA A 83 10.40 -2.80 -11.37
N GLY A 84 11.59 -3.25 -10.98
CA GLY A 84 12.44 -2.60 -9.99
C GLY A 84 12.18 -3.02 -8.55
N VAL A 85 11.15 -3.82 -8.27
CA VAL A 85 10.92 -4.44 -6.96
C VAL A 85 11.73 -5.74 -6.87
N SER A 86 12.67 -5.77 -5.95
CA SER A 86 13.51 -6.95 -5.67
C SER A 86 12.91 -7.85 -4.59
N ARG A 87 12.22 -7.25 -3.62
CA ARG A 87 11.58 -7.95 -2.49
C ARG A 87 10.42 -7.15 -1.94
N VAL A 88 9.40 -7.86 -1.45
CA VAL A 88 8.27 -7.28 -0.71
C VAL A 88 8.34 -7.76 0.74
N ASP A 89 8.39 -6.82 1.68
CA ASP A 89 8.21 -7.05 3.13
C ASP A 89 6.78 -6.70 3.49
N ASN A 90 5.93 -7.73 3.56
CA ASN A 90 4.49 -7.54 3.77
C ASN A 90 4.13 -7.57 5.26
N ARG A 91 3.92 -6.40 5.84
CA ARG A 91 3.49 -6.18 7.23
C ARG A 91 2.03 -5.75 7.32
N ILE A 92 1.23 -5.97 6.28
CA ILE A 92 -0.20 -5.67 6.30
C ILE A 92 -0.88 -6.56 7.35
N ALA A 93 -1.61 -5.96 8.27
CA ALA A 93 -2.44 -6.66 9.24
C ALA A 93 -3.83 -6.94 8.67
N VAL A 94 -4.46 -8.02 9.14
CA VAL A 94 -5.85 -8.34 8.81
C VAL A 94 -6.74 -7.89 9.98
N LEU A 95 -7.76 -7.12 9.67
CA LEU A 95 -8.74 -6.67 10.66
C LEU A 95 -9.53 -7.88 11.22
N PRO A 96 -9.78 -7.92 12.53
CA PRO A 96 -10.58 -8.98 13.11
C PRO A 96 -12.03 -8.93 12.59
N VAL A 97 -12.65 -10.10 12.46
CA VAL A 97 -14.07 -10.21 12.10
C VAL A 97 -14.90 -9.72 13.28
N SER A 98 -15.74 -8.70 13.05
CA SER A 98 -16.59 -8.11 14.07
C SER A 98 -17.82 -7.47 13.41
N GLN A 99 -19.02 -7.97 13.73
CA GLN A 99 -20.26 -7.40 13.22
C GLN A 99 -20.41 -5.93 13.63
N PHE A 100 -20.07 -5.61 14.89
CA PHE A 100 -20.11 -4.23 15.38
C PHE A 100 -19.19 -3.30 14.58
N ASP A 101 -17.95 -3.74 14.29
CA ASP A 101 -17.02 -2.95 13.49
C ASP A 101 -17.52 -2.80 12.05
N ASP A 102 -18.15 -3.82 11.48
CA ASP A 102 -18.71 -3.76 10.13
C ASP A 102 -19.89 -2.78 10.05
N GLU A 103 -20.82 -2.84 11.00
CA GLU A 103 -21.93 -1.88 11.10
C GLU A 103 -21.42 -0.45 11.25
N LEU A 104 -20.38 -0.25 12.05
CA LEU A 104 -19.76 1.04 12.27
C LEU A 104 -19.06 1.56 10.98
N ARG A 105 -18.32 0.69 10.26
CA ARG A 105 -17.72 1.01 8.94
C ARG A 105 -18.77 1.53 7.95
N TYR A 106 -19.86 0.80 7.78
CA TYR A 106 -20.91 1.17 6.83
C TYR A 106 -21.64 2.45 7.26
N SER A 107 -21.87 2.64 8.56
CA SER A 107 -22.53 3.84 9.08
C SER A 107 -21.68 5.09 8.84
N VAL A 108 -20.38 5.02 9.14
CA VAL A 108 -19.43 6.12 8.89
C VAL A 108 -19.27 6.39 7.38
N ALA A 109 -19.16 5.34 6.57
CA ALA A 109 -19.07 5.49 5.12
C ALA A 109 -20.30 6.20 4.54
N ARG A 110 -21.49 5.82 5.00
CA ARG A 110 -22.75 6.46 4.57
C ARG A 110 -22.81 7.93 5.01
N ALA A 111 -22.35 8.26 6.20
CA ALA A 111 -22.34 9.64 6.69
C ALA A 111 -21.36 10.51 5.89
N ILE A 112 -20.16 10.02 5.63
CA ILE A 112 -19.14 10.78 4.87
C ILE A 112 -19.56 10.90 3.40
N TYR A 113 -19.72 9.78 2.71
CA TYR A 113 -19.97 9.78 1.26
C TYR A 113 -21.41 10.16 0.87
N GLY A 114 -22.35 10.13 1.82
CA GLY A 114 -23.70 10.67 1.66
C GLY A 114 -23.81 12.18 1.92
N SER A 115 -22.76 12.82 2.45
CA SER A 115 -22.72 14.26 2.64
C SER A 115 -22.48 14.98 1.31
N SER A 116 -23.19 16.10 1.08
CA SER A 116 -23.02 16.92 -0.11
C SER A 116 -21.58 17.45 -0.30
N ALA A 117 -20.83 17.61 0.79
CA ALA A 117 -19.44 18.03 0.75
C ALA A 117 -18.50 17.00 0.10
N PHE A 118 -18.85 15.70 0.13
CA PHE A 118 -18.02 14.61 -0.35
C PHE A 118 -18.62 13.85 -1.55
N TRP A 119 -19.71 14.35 -2.12
CA TRP A 119 -20.40 13.67 -3.23
C TRP A 119 -19.46 13.43 -4.43
N GLN A 120 -18.54 14.35 -4.70
CA GLN A 120 -17.55 14.19 -5.77
C GLN A 120 -16.61 12.97 -5.51
N TYR A 121 -16.25 12.71 -4.26
CA TYR A 121 -15.44 11.56 -3.90
C TYR A 121 -16.23 10.25 -4.01
N ALA A 122 -17.53 10.29 -3.67
CA ALA A 122 -18.40 9.12 -3.80
C ALA A 122 -18.55 8.63 -5.24
N SER A 123 -18.34 9.50 -6.23
CA SER A 123 -18.42 9.16 -7.67
C SER A 123 -17.11 8.59 -8.22
N MET A 124 -16.02 8.62 -7.46
CA MET A 124 -14.72 8.10 -7.90
C MET A 124 -14.66 6.58 -7.79
N SER A 125 -13.96 5.94 -8.73
CA SER A 125 -13.70 4.49 -8.67
C SER A 125 -12.89 4.08 -7.43
N ASN A 126 -12.00 4.98 -6.98
CA ASN A 126 -11.21 4.85 -5.75
C ASN A 126 -11.42 6.10 -4.90
N PRO A 127 -12.44 6.10 -4.03
CA PRO A 127 -12.68 7.23 -3.13
C PRO A 127 -11.50 7.44 -2.18
N PRO A 128 -11.04 8.69 -1.98
CA PRO A 128 -9.76 8.95 -1.31
C PRO A 128 -9.79 8.87 0.21
N ILE A 129 -10.97 8.79 0.83
CA ILE A 129 -11.10 8.68 2.29
C ILE A 129 -11.31 7.22 2.66
N HIS A 130 -10.35 6.64 3.37
CA HIS A 130 -10.44 5.28 3.87
C HIS A 130 -10.89 5.27 5.34
N ILE A 131 -11.70 4.27 5.69
CA ILE A 131 -12.37 4.14 6.99
C ILE A 131 -11.97 2.81 7.60
N VAL A 132 -10.93 2.81 8.41
CA VAL A 132 -10.47 1.63 9.11
C VAL A 132 -11.13 1.57 10.50
N VAL A 133 -11.84 0.49 10.77
CA VAL A 133 -12.45 0.26 12.10
C VAL A 133 -11.90 -1.02 12.69
N GLU A 134 -11.39 -0.91 13.91
CA GLU A 134 -10.88 -2.05 14.66
C GLU A 134 -11.26 -1.93 16.13
N ARG A 135 -12.00 -2.91 16.64
CA ARG A 135 -12.47 -2.95 18.04
C ARG A 135 -13.18 -1.65 18.45
N GLY A 136 -14.07 -1.17 17.60
CA GLY A 136 -14.83 0.05 17.83
C GLY A 136 -14.03 1.36 17.72
N ARG A 137 -12.78 1.32 17.27
CA ARG A 137 -11.95 2.52 17.02
C ARG A 137 -11.92 2.81 15.54
N ILE A 138 -12.28 4.04 15.18
CA ILE A 138 -12.28 4.53 13.81
C ILE A 138 -10.96 5.24 13.54
N THR A 139 -10.33 4.93 12.43
CA THR A 139 -9.21 5.70 11.86
C THR A 139 -9.59 6.11 10.44
N LEU A 140 -9.58 7.40 10.17
CA LEU A 140 -9.76 7.94 8.82
C LEU A 140 -8.38 8.20 8.23
N THR A 141 -8.10 7.63 7.05
CA THR A 141 -6.83 7.80 6.31
C THR A 141 -7.10 8.25 4.89
N GLY A 142 -6.07 8.69 4.18
CA GLY A 142 -6.17 9.13 2.80
C GLY A 142 -5.96 10.63 2.63
N VAL A 143 -6.50 11.19 1.53
CA VAL A 143 -6.24 12.58 1.13
C VAL A 143 -7.54 13.31 0.87
N VAL A 144 -7.61 14.57 1.32
CA VAL A 144 -8.74 15.49 1.11
C VAL A 144 -8.23 16.83 0.57
N ALA A 145 -9.08 17.59 -0.12
CA ALA A 145 -8.65 18.83 -0.74
C ALA A 145 -8.29 19.93 0.29
N SER A 146 -8.89 19.91 1.47
CA SER A 146 -8.72 21.01 2.43
C SER A 146 -8.80 20.57 3.89
N GLU A 147 -8.32 21.44 4.78
CA GLU A 147 -8.47 21.29 6.23
C GLU A 147 -9.95 21.28 6.67
N VAL A 148 -10.80 22.02 5.98
CA VAL A 148 -12.24 22.04 6.26
C VAL A 148 -12.86 20.68 6.02
N GLU A 149 -12.50 20.02 4.91
CA GLU A 149 -12.95 18.66 4.61
C GLU A 149 -12.42 17.65 5.63
N ARG A 150 -11.14 17.77 6.05
CA ARG A 150 -10.55 16.92 7.09
C ARG A 150 -11.33 17.03 8.40
N MET A 151 -11.63 18.24 8.84
CA MET A 151 -12.41 18.48 10.06
C MET A 151 -13.85 17.97 9.92
N LEU A 152 -14.48 18.18 8.77
CA LEU A 152 -15.85 17.72 8.51
C LEU A 152 -15.94 16.19 8.49
N ALA A 153 -15.02 15.50 7.80
CA ALA A 153 -14.98 14.03 7.78
C ALA A 153 -14.83 13.46 9.20
N ARG A 154 -13.93 14.04 10.00
CA ARG A 154 -13.77 13.66 11.41
C ARG A 154 -15.04 13.91 12.22
N SER A 155 -15.69 15.07 12.05
CA SER A 155 -16.93 15.41 12.74
C SER A 155 -18.04 14.41 12.43
N LEU A 156 -18.22 14.06 11.15
CA LEU A 156 -19.20 13.06 10.72
C LEU A 156 -18.93 11.70 11.34
N ALA A 157 -17.66 11.27 11.36
CA ALA A 157 -17.27 9.99 11.98
C ALA A 157 -17.49 9.96 13.51
N THR A 158 -17.40 11.11 14.18
CA THR A 158 -17.60 11.23 15.64
C THR A 158 -19.07 11.11 16.04
N SER A 159 -20.01 11.22 15.11
CA SER A 159 -21.45 11.14 15.37
C SER A 159 -21.93 9.72 15.74
N PHE A 160 -21.06 8.71 15.64
CA PHE A 160 -21.37 7.33 15.92
C PHE A 160 -20.81 6.86 17.26
N ASN A 161 -21.37 5.80 17.82
CA ASN A 161 -20.96 5.23 19.10
C ASN A 161 -19.65 4.43 18.98
N ALA A 162 -18.57 5.13 18.65
CA ALA A 162 -17.21 4.59 18.58
C ALA A 162 -16.45 4.85 19.88
N PHE A 163 -15.51 3.98 20.23
CA PHE A 163 -14.62 4.22 21.38
C PHE A 163 -13.66 5.37 21.16
N SER A 164 -13.23 5.57 19.90
CA SER A 164 -12.40 6.71 19.51
C SER A 164 -12.46 6.95 18.01
N VAL A 165 -12.21 8.20 17.62
CA VAL A 165 -12.05 8.62 16.22
C VAL A 165 -10.72 9.32 16.06
N LYS A 166 -9.85 8.74 15.25
CA LYS A 166 -8.56 9.33 14.84
C LYS A 166 -8.66 9.74 13.37
N SER A 167 -8.15 10.91 13.03
CA SER A 167 -8.03 11.35 11.65
C SER A 167 -6.55 11.49 11.29
N ASP A 168 -6.10 10.63 10.40
CA ASP A 168 -4.77 10.66 9.77
C ASP A 168 -4.88 11.13 8.29
N LEU A 169 -6.02 11.75 7.95
CA LEU A 169 -6.23 12.37 6.65
C LEU A 169 -5.18 13.46 6.40
N LYS A 170 -4.63 13.47 5.20
CA LYS A 170 -3.73 14.51 4.71
C LYS A 170 -4.48 15.44 3.79
N THR A 171 -4.05 16.70 3.71
CA THR A 171 -4.54 17.61 2.69
C THR A 171 -3.68 17.52 1.43
N ASP A 172 -4.23 17.95 0.28
CA ASP A 172 -3.47 18.04 -0.97
C ASP A 172 -2.20 18.89 -0.81
N ALA A 173 -2.29 19.97 -0.02
CA ALA A 173 -1.15 20.84 0.27
C ALA A 173 -0.05 20.11 1.07
N GLU A 174 -0.43 19.32 2.08
CA GLU A 174 0.51 18.50 2.85
C GLU A 174 1.16 17.42 1.98
N MET A 175 0.37 16.75 1.14
CA MET A 175 0.89 15.73 0.23
C MET A 175 1.87 16.31 -0.78
N LYS A 176 1.56 17.47 -1.34
CA LYS A 176 2.45 18.19 -2.25
C LYS A 176 3.76 18.57 -1.56
N ALA A 177 3.71 19.08 -0.32
CA ALA A 177 4.90 19.42 0.45
C ALA A 177 5.80 18.21 0.72
N VAL A 178 5.22 17.03 1.00
CA VAL A 178 5.97 15.78 1.18
C VAL A 178 6.65 15.36 -0.12
N LEU A 179 5.94 15.42 -1.27
CA LEU A 179 6.49 15.05 -2.58
C LEU A 179 7.60 16.01 -3.05
N GLU A 180 7.52 17.28 -2.69
CA GLU A 180 8.54 18.29 -3.02
C GLU A 180 9.74 18.27 -2.05
N GLY A 181 9.82 17.32 -1.14
CA GLY A 181 10.91 17.21 -0.15
C GLY A 181 10.91 18.32 0.92
N LYS A 182 9.82 19.09 1.05
CA LYS A 182 9.62 20.13 2.06
C LYS A 182 8.88 19.65 3.29
N GLY A 183 8.75 18.33 3.44
CA GLY A 183 8.09 17.71 4.59
C GLY A 183 8.90 17.93 5.85
N THR A 184 8.34 18.71 6.73
CA THR A 184 8.63 19.02 8.14
C THR A 184 9.81 18.31 8.79
N SER A 185 10.83 19.11 9.10
CA SER A 185 11.78 18.86 10.20
C SER A 185 11.03 18.91 11.54
#